data_5437543811d90e38fe5f5ec91ffd50f5
#
_entry.id   5437543811d90e38fe5f5ec91ffd50f5
#
_cell.length_a   1.000
_cell.length_b   1.000
_cell.length_c   1.000
_cell.angle_alpha   90.00
_cell.angle_beta   90.00
_cell.angle_gamma   90.00
#
_symmetry.space_group_name_H-M   'P 1'
#
loop_
_entity.id
_entity.type
_entity.pdbx_description
1 polymer ?
#
loop_
_entity_poly.entity_id
_entity_poly.type
_entity_poly.pdbx_seq_one_letter_code
_entity_poly.pdbx_strand_id
1 'polypeptide(L)'
;MLKDIILKRRSVRKYKDKEVDREKLEELLMYASMGPSNGNSHPVEFIVVDDKEKIEELSNMDSFATLYLKEAPVIVIVIANTDICKTWVEEASLTAAYLQLLLEDEGLSSSWINVKEGNTAGKISY
;
A
#
# COMPACT_ATOMS: atom_id res chain seq x y z
N MET A 1 -15.53 -3.23 15.54
CA MET A 1 -16.39 -3.79 14.46
C MET A 1 -16.05 -3.12 13.14
N LEU A 2 -16.32 -3.76 12.03
CA LEU A 2 -15.94 -3.27 10.69
C LEU A 2 -16.49 -1.88 10.36
N LYS A 3 -17.72 -1.60 10.74
CA LYS A 3 -18.33 -0.28 10.51
C LYS A 3 -17.57 0.84 11.20
N ASP A 4 -17.10 0.59 12.41
CA ASP A 4 -16.32 1.57 13.18
C ASP A 4 -14.96 1.82 12.51
N ILE A 5 -14.34 0.78 11.98
CA ILE A 5 -13.08 0.88 11.25
C ILE A 5 -13.24 1.71 9.99
N ILE A 6 -14.31 1.47 9.23
CA ILE A 6 -14.62 2.24 8.02
C ILE A 6 -14.82 3.72 8.36
N LEU A 7 -15.51 4.02 9.45
CA LEU A 7 -15.75 5.40 9.89
C LEU A 7 -14.48 6.11 10.39
N LYS A 8 -13.57 5.37 11.02
CA LYS A 8 -12.32 5.92 11.56
C LYS A 8 -11.24 6.12 10.51
N ARG A 9 -11.17 5.24 9.50
CA ARG A 9 -10.13 5.28 8.50
C ARG A 9 -10.12 6.61 7.76
N ARG A 10 -8.97 7.21 7.64
CA ARG A 10 -8.74 8.40 6.81
C ARG A 10 -7.31 8.37 6.27
N SER A 11 -7.04 9.13 5.25
CA SER A 11 -5.67 9.30 4.74
C SER A 11 -4.86 10.13 5.72
N VAL A 12 -3.77 9.55 6.22
CA VAL A 12 -2.85 10.20 7.15
C VAL A 12 -1.49 10.35 6.48
N ARG A 13 -0.92 11.55 6.52
CA ARG A 13 0.33 11.88 5.83
C ARG A 13 1.45 12.31 6.77
N LYS A 14 1.21 12.30 8.06
CA LYS A 14 2.23 12.49 9.10
C LYS A 14 2.25 11.26 9.98
N TYR A 15 3.42 10.71 10.20
CA TYR A 15 3.59 9.47 10.92
C TYR A 15 4.56 9.65 12.07
N LYS A 16 4.40 8.82 13.10
CA LYS A 16 5.34 8.72 14.20
C LYS A 16 6.62 8.06 13.72
N ASP A 17 7.75 8.49 14.26
CA ASP A 17 9.04 7.81 14.06
C ASP A 17 9.08 6.58 14.97
N LYS A 18 8.35 5.56 14.57
CA LYS A 18 8.20 4.30 15.31
C LYS A 18 8.17 3.15 14.30
N GLU A 19 8.97 2.14 14.56
CA GLU A 19 8.99 0.94 13.72
C GLU A 19 7.64 0.22 13.72
N VAL A 20 7.29 -0.32 12.57
CA VAL A 20 6.13 -1.20 12.41
C VAL A 20 6.62 -2.64 12.53
N ASP A 21 5.95 -3.44 13.35
CA ASP A 21 6.24 -4.86 13.48
C ASP A 21 6.09 -5.56 12.13
N ARG A 22 7.19 -6.09 11.62
CA ARG A 22 7.25 -6.72 10.30
C ARG A 22 6.38 -7.96 10.21
N GLU A 23 6.38 -8.81 11.23
CA GLU A 23 5.55 -10.03 11.24
C GLU A 23 4.07 -9.70 11.21
N LYS A 24 3.67 -8.68 11.99
CA LYS A 24 2.28 -8.21 11.99
C LYS A 24 1.90 -7.63 10.62
N LEU A 25 2.76 -6.85 10.02
CA LEU A 25 2.51 -6.29 8.69
C LEU A 25 2.34 -7.40 7.65
N GLU A 26 3.20 -8.41 7.66
CA GLU A 26 3.12 -9.55 6.73
C GLU A 26 1.82 -10.33 6.90
N GLU A 27 1.36 -10.50 8.14
CA GLU A 27 0.04 -11.09 8.43
C GLU A 27 -1.10 -10.29 7.79
N LEU A 28 -1.07 -8.97 7.94
CA LEU A 28 -2.09 -8.09 7.35
C LEU A 28 -2.07 -8.13 5.82
N LEU A 29 -0.89 -8.19 5.22
CA LEU A 29 -0.75 -8.34 3.76
C LEU A 29 -1.34 -9.66 3.27
N MET A 30 -1.14 -10.73 4.03
CA MET A 30 -1.75 -12.02 3.72
C MET A 30 -3.28 -11.93 3.73
N TYR A 31 -3.86 -11.33 4.75
CA TYR A 31 -5.32 -11.12 4.82
C TYR A 31 -5.82 -10.21 3.69
N ALA A 32 -5.09 -9.15 3.36
CA ALA A 32 -5.47 -8.28 2.25
C ALA A 32 -5.52 -9.03 0.92
N SER A 33 -4.68 -10.05 0.74
CA SER A 33 -4.65 -10.90 -0.45
C SER A 33 -5.86 -11.85 -0.56
N MET A 34 -6.63 -12.00 0.51
CA MET A 34 -7.80 -12.89 0.54
C MET A 34 -9.09 -12.23 0.05
N GLY A 35 -9.03 -10.99 -0.41
CA GLY A 35 -10.19 -10.30 -0.97
C GLY A 35 -10.70 -10.95 -2.27
N PRO A 36 -11.85 -10.49 -2.77
CA PRO A 36 -12.39 -10.98 -4.04
C PRO A 36 -11.37 -10.78 -5.17
N SER A 37 -11.29 -11.75 -6.05
CA SER A 37 -10.42 -11.69 -7.22
C SER A 37 -11.11 -12.29 -8.44
N ASN A 38 -11.05 -11.58 -9.56
CA ASN A 38 -11.67 -11.99 -10.81
C ASN A 38 -11.07 -13.32 -11.30
N GLY A 39 -11.93 -14.31 -11.50
CA GLY A 39 -11.49 -15.64 -11.89
C GLY A 39 -10.56 -16.31 -10.87
N ASN A 40 -10.54 -15.82 -9.64
CA ASN A 40 -9.63 -16.28 -8.58
C ASN A 40 -8.14 -16.21 -9.00
N SER A 41 -7.80 -15.22 -9.81
CA SER A 41 -6.47 -15.10 -10.42
C SER A 41 -5.39 -14.58 -9.47
N HIS A 42 -5.77 -13.76 -8.49
CA HIS A 42 -4.88 -13.16 -7.48
C HIS A 42 -3.58 -12.58 -8.08
N PRO A 43 -3.68 -11.55 -8.95
CA PRO A 43 -2.51 -11.00 -9.63
C PRO A 43 -1.68 -10.06 -8.76
N VAL A 44 -2.17 -9.68 -7.57
CA VAL A 44 -1.58 -8.65 -6.73
C VAL A 44 -0.50 -9.23 -5.82
N GLU A 45 0.64 -8.55 -5.79
CA GLU A 45 1.75 -8.83 -4.89
C GLU A 45 2.15 -7.54 -4.16
N PHE A 46 2.97 -7.67 -3.12
CA PHE A 46 3.45 -6.54 -2.34
C PHE A 46 4.97 -6.51 -2.28
N ILE A 47 5.52 -5.31 -2.33
CA ILE A 47 6.92 -5.06 -1.97
C ILE A 47 6.92 -4.18 -0.73
N VAL A 48 7.54 -4.66 0.34
CA VAL A 48 7.65 -3.93 1.60
C VAL A 48 9.01 -3.26 1.66
N VAL A 49 9.02 -1.94 1.85
CA VAL A 49 10.22 -1.13 1.94
C VAL A 49 10.26 -0.48 3.32
N ASP A 50 11.21 -0.91 4.16
CA ASP A 50 11.44 -0.37 5.50
C ASP A 50 12.85 0.20 5.69
N ASP A 51 13.67 0.17 4.67
CA ASP A 51 15.00 0.77 4.62
C ASP A 51 14.88 2.29 4.41
N LYS A 52 15.46 3.07 5.32
CA LYS A 52 15.37 4.54 5.29
C LYS A 52 15.95 5.16 4.02
N GLU A 53 17.03 4.62 3.50
CA GLU A 53 17.67 5.13 2.27
C GLU A 53 16.74 4.94 1.06
N LYS A 54 16.14 3.76 0.97
CA LYS A 54 15.18 3.44 -0.11
C LYS A 54 13.90 4.27 0.00
N ILE A 55 13.42 4.48 1.22
CA ILE A 55 12.26 5.34 1.46
C ILE A 55 12.57 6.77 1.01
N GLU A 56 13.76 7.28 1.33
CA GLU A 56 14.17 8.61 0.89
C GLU A 56 14.30 8.70 -0.64
N GLU A 57 14.86 7.70 -1.28
CA GLU A 57 14.92 7.63 -2.75
C GLU A 57 13.52 7.68 -3.37
N LEU A 58 12.59 6.90 -2.84
CA LEU A 58 11.20 6.92 -3.29
C LEU A 58 10.52 8.27 -3.06
N SER A 59 10.83 8.95 -1.95
CA SER A 59 10.27 10.27 -1.63
C SER A 59 10.77 11.37 -2.58
N ASN A 60 11.92 11.18 -3.20
CA ASN A 60 12.53 12.11 -4.14
C ASN A 60 12.04 11.93 -5.58
N MET A 61 11.12 11.01 -5.83
CA MET A 61 10.45 10.93 -7.11
C MET A 61 9.68 12.22 -7.40
N ASP A 62 9.62 12.58 -8.68
CA ASP A 62 9.14 13.87 -9.16
C ASP A 62 7.61 13.97 -9.06
N SER A 63 7.08 13.87 -7.84
CA SER A 63 5.67 14.01 -7.57
C SER A 63 5.46 14.65 -6.20
N PHE A 64 4.55 15.58 -6.14
CA PHE A 64 4.14 16.19 -4.88
C PHE A 64 3.65 15.14 -3.86
N ALA A 65 2.95 14.11 -4.35
CA ALA A 65 2.40 13.06 -3.50
C ALA A 65 3.49 12.22 -2.81
N THR A 66 4.67 12.07 -3.43
CA THR A 66 5.76 11.27 -2.85
C THR A 66 6.55 11.97 -1.75
N LEU A 67 6.39 13.28 -1.59
CA LEU A 67 7.07 14.03 -0.52
C LEU A 67 6.71 13.54 0.88
N TYR A 68 5.53 12.96 1.04
CA TYR A 68 5.08 12.41 2.32
C TYR A 68 5.74 11.08 2.68
N LEU A 69 6.34 10.38 1.72
CA LEU A 69 6.92 9.05 1.94
C LEU A 69 8.06 9.05 2.94
N LYS A 70 8.87 10.10 2.94
CA LYS A 70 10.07 10.17 3.80
C LYS A 70 9.79 10.08 5.29
N GLU A 71 8.57 10.41 5.72
CA GLU A 71 8.16 10.36 7.12
C GLU A 71 7.58 9.00 7.51
N ALA A 72 7.29 8.14 6.54
CA ALA A 72 6.72 6.83 6.81
C ALA A 72 7.81 5.84 7.27
N PRO A 73 7.56 5.06 8.33
CA PRO A 73 8.51 4.02 8.76
C PRO A 73 8.54 2.84 7.81
N VAL A 74 7.49 2.65 7.00
CA VAL A 74 7.39 1.57 6.02
C VAL A 74 6.53 2.02 4.84
N ILE A 75 6.89 1.55 3.67
CA ILE A 75 6.12 1.73 2.44
C ILE A 75 5.75 0.34 1.91
N VAL A 76 4.49 0.17 1.53
CA VAL A 76 4.03 -1.02 0.84
C VAL A 76 3.72 -0.65 -0.61
N ILE A 77 4.46 -1.22 -1.54
CA ILE A 77 4.22 -1.06 -2.97
C ILE A 77 3.29 -2.18 -3.42
N VAL A 78 2.13 -1.79 -3.93
CA VAL A 78 1.13 -2.74 -4.45
C VAL A 78 1.37 -2.88 -5.94
N ILE A 79 1.70 -4.09 -6.37
CA ILE A 79 1.97 -4.42 -7.77
C ILE A 79 0.99 -5.48 -8.26
N ALA A 80 0.75 -5.49 -9.55
CA ALA A 80 -0.13 -6.48 -10.15
C ALA A 80 0.47 -7.04 -11.44
N ASN A 81 0.37 -8.35 -11.61
CA ASN A 81 0.78 -9.02 -12.83
C ASN A 81 -0.31 -8.84 -13.90
N THR A 82 -0.03 -8.03 -14.90
CA THR A 82 -0.98 -7.70 -15.97
C THR A 82 -1.21 -8.84 -16.96
N ASP A 83 -0.33 -9.86 -16.96
CA ASP A 83 -0.46 -11.00 -17.86
C ASP A 83 -1.50 -12.01 -17.40
N ILE A 84 -1.73 -12.11 -16.08
CA ILE A 84 -2.67 -13.09 -15.52
C ILE A 84 -4.07 -12.53 -15.29
N CYS A 85 -4.26 -11.22 -15.31
CA CYS A 85 -5.56 -10.61 -15.08
C CYS A 85 -5.70 -9.27 -15.80
N LYS A 86 -6.71 -9.16 -16.66
CA LYS A 86 -6.98 -7.92 -17.40
C LYS A 86 -7.53 -6.81 -16.50
N THR A 87 -8.22 -7.17 -15.42
CA THR A 87 -8.79 -6.23 -14.44
C THR A 87 -7.82 -5.96 -13.28
N TRP A 88 -6.53 -5.86 -13.59
CA TRP A 88 -5.47 -5.68 -12.60
C TRP A 88 -5.58 -4.37 -11.81
N VAL A 89 -6.13 -3.32 -12.41
CA VAL A 89 -6.34 -2.03 -11.71
C VAL A 89 -7.36 -2.19 -10.60
N GLU A 90 -8.49 -2.82 -10.91
CA GLU A 90 -9.56 -3.10 -9.95
C GLU A 90 -9.06 -4.04 -8.85
N GLU A 91 -8.30 -5.06 -9.23
CA GLU A 91 -7.68 -6.00 -8.29
C GLU A 91 -6.76 -5.29 -7.29
N ALA A 92 -5.85 -4.47 -7.79
CA ALA A 92 -4.92 -3.71 -6.95
C ALA A 92 -5.67 -2.73 -6.04
N SER A 93 -6.71 -2.09 -6.54
CA SER A 93 -7.53 -1.14 -5.78
C SER A 93 -8.29 -1.83 -4.65
N LEU A 94 -8.91 -2.98 -4.93
CA LEU A 94 -9.62 -3.77 -3.92
C LEU A 94 -8.67 -4.24 -2.82
N THR A 95 -7.52 -4.77 -3.21
CA THR A 95 -6.51 -5.25 -2.25
C THR A 95 -5.97 -4.11 -1.39
N ALA A 96 -5.70 -2.95 -1.98
CA ALA A 96 -5.26 -1.77 -1.24
C ALA A 96 -6.32 -1.30 -0.24
N ALA A 97 -7.61 -1.30 -0.63
CA ALA A 97 -8.71 -0.93 0.27
C ALA A 97 -8.82 -1.91 1.45
N TYR A 98 -8.72 -3.21 1.21
CA TYR A 98 -8.68 -4.22 2.27
C TYR A 98 -7.53 -3.96 3.23
N LEU A 99 -6.35 -3.70 2.69
CA LEU A 99 -5.16 -3.42 3.50
C LEU A 99 -5.36 -2.19 4.38
N GLN A 100 -5.91 -1.11 3.84
CA GLN A 100 -6.14 0.10 4.63
C GLN A 100 -7.09 -0.12 5.80
N LEU A 101 -8.12 -0.94 5.63
CA LEU A 101 -9.04 -1.31 6.71
C LEU A 101 -8.35 -2.17 7.76
N LEU A 102 -7.55 -3.14 7.33
CA LEU A 102 -6.78 -4.00 8.23
C LEU A 102 -5.75 -3.20 9.04
N LEU A 103 -5.09 -2.24 8.42
CA LEU A 103 -4.14 -1.34 9.10
C LEU A 103 -4.85 -0.52 10.18
N GLU A 104 -6.00 0.05 9.86
CA GLU A 104 -6.80 0.81 10.84
C GLU A 104 -7.21 -0.06 12.03
N ASP A 105 -7.61 -1.30 11.77
CA ASP A 105 -7.99 -2.27 12.81
C ASP A 105 -6.82 -2.56 13.77
N GLU A 106 -5.60 -2.55 13.26
CA GLU A 106 -4.38 -2.75 14.06
C GLU A 106 -3.83 -1.45 14.69
N GLY A 107 -4.54 -0.34 14.53
CA GLY A 107 -4.11 0.95 15.05
C GLY A 107 -3.02 1.64 14.23
N LEU A 108 -2.85 1.23 12.98
CA LEU A 108 -1.91 1.83 12.03
C LEU A 108 -2.64 2.75 11.05
N SER A 109 -2.02 3.87 10.76
CA SER A 109 -2.55 4.81 9.76
C SER A 109 -1.85 4.64 8.43
N SER A 110 -2.54 4.99 7.36
CA SER A 110 -2.01 4.86 6.01
C SER A 110 -2.48 5.98 5.08
N SER A 111 -1.81 6.10 3.96
CA SER A 111 -2.24 6.95 2.85
C SER A 111 -1.93 6.22 1.54
N TRP A 112 -2.86 6.27 0.61
CA TRP A 112 -2.69 5.69 -0.72
C TRP A 112 -2.11 6.74 -1.67
N ILE A 113 -1.02 6.37 -2.35
CA ILE A 113 -0.40 7.18 -3.40
C ILE A 113 -0.57 6.46 -4.71
N ASN A 114 -1.27 7.08 -5.65
CA ASN A 114 -1.44 6.54 -6.99
C ASN A 114 -0.20 6.83 -7.84
N VAL A 115 0.52 5.78 -8.20
CA VAL A 115 1.72 5.86 -9.05
C VAL A 115 1.51 5.27 -10.45
N LYS A 116 0.33 4.74 -10.73
CA LYS A 116 0.00 4.17 -12.03
C LYS A 116 -0.05 5.24 -13.13
N GLU A 117 -0.57 6.40 -12.80
CA GLU A 117 -0.72 7.53 -13.72
C GLU A 117 0.03 8.74 -13.15
N GLY A 118 0.62 9.53 -14.04
CA GLY A 118 1.38 10.71 -13.66
C GLY A 118 2.89 10.52 -13.72
N ASN A 119 3.62 11.48 -13.16
CA ASN A 119 5.08 11.57 -13.30
C ASN A 119 5.86 10.46 -12.59
N THR A 120 5.25 9.77 -11.66
CA THR A 120 5.90 8.71 -10.88
C THR A 120 5.70 7.31 -11.46
N ALA A 121 4.74 7.12 -12.36
CA ALA A 121 4.33 5.80 -12.83
C ALA A 121 5.45 4.98 -13.50
N GLY A 122 6.37 5.65 -14.17
CA GLY A 122 7.51 4.99 -14.82
C GLY A 122 8.78 4.91 -13.99
N LYS A 123 8.76 5.40 -12.76
CA LYS A 123 9.96 5.48 -11.88
C LYS A 123 10.06 4.33 -10.88
N ILE A 124 8.96 3.65 -10.64
CA ILE A 124 8.94 2.44 -9.83
C ILE A 124 9.04 1.25 -10.77
N SER A 125 10.21 0.66 -10.86
CA SER A 125 10.47 -0.55 -11.64
C SER A 125 11.14 -1.61 -10.78
N TYR A 126 11.02 -2.85 -11.20
CA TYR A 126 11.64 -3.98 -10.52
C TYR A 126 13.16 -3.94 -10.60
#